data_5169ded9af227b80e752dcec5b67c49d
#
_entry.id   5169ded9af227b80e752dcec5b67c49d
#
_cell.length_a   1.000
_cell.length_b   1.000
_cell.length_c   1.000
_cell.angle_alpha   90.00
_cell.angle_beta   90.00
_cell.angle_gamma   90.00
#
_symmetry.space_group_name_H-M   'P 1'
#
loop_
_entity.id
_entity.type
_entity.pdbx_description
1 polymer ?
#
loop_
_entity_poly.entity_id
_entity_poly.type
_entity_poly.pdbx_seq_one_letter_code
_entity_poly.pdbx_strand_id
1 'polypeptide(L)'
;PGSYDVAEDLLRYAEHLTGWQQPGIGGDLRRILGQAVSIENDVNLVALAEQQASGVEGQSFFLLWLDEGIGGALMMDGSLFRGSRGAAGEAAFLLPPGSRLDGEHRSMGQFEGLVGSDSLRAFAATAGHSVASTAEAIAALLTDAAATESVEEIAQRYAFGLASVIALVDPSRLILAGEVARIGGARLRDAVAAHLDRLVLSAPPLDLAAVADEPILAGAMLLSLDLARDSVFTT
;
A
#
# COMPACT_ATOMS: atom_id res chain seq x y z
N PRO A 1 8.10 0.87 5.00
CA PRO A 1 7.90 -0.37 5.71
C PRO A 1 7.70 -0.13 7.19
N GLY A 2 6.52 -0.52 7.68
CA GLY A 2 6.11 -0.38 9.05
C GLY A 2 5.35 0.89 9.37
N SER A 3 4.71 0.87 10.54
CA SER A 3 3.85 1.94 11.04
C SER A 3 4.49 2.62 12.25
N TYR A 4 4.39 3.94 12.32
CA TYR A 4 4.86 4.69 13.49
C TYR A 4 3.73 4.86 14.52
N ASP A 5 3.93 4.28 15.69
CA ASP A 5 3.04 4.46 16.83
C ASP A 5 3.43 5.73 17.60
N VAL A 6 2.63 6.79 17.40
CA VAL A 6 2.88 8.12 18.00
C VAL A 6 2.81 8.07 19.54
N ALA A 7 1.94 7.23 20.11
CA ALA A 7 1.74 7.17 21.56
C ALA A 7 2.94 6.50 22.26
N GLU A 8 3.55 5.54 21.63
CA GLU A 8 4.67 4.77 22.14
C GLU A 8 6.03 5.26 21.60
N ASP A 9 6.02 6.18 20.64
CA ASP A 9 7.19 6.73 19.94
C ASP A 9 8.12 5.63 19.42
N LEU A 10 7.55 4.65 18.67
CA LEU A 10 8.31 3.53 18.10
C LEU A 10 7.73 3.09 16.74
N LEU A 11 8.54 2.39 15.95
CA LEU A 11 8.11 1.74 14.72
C LEU A 11 7.62 0.30 15.01
N ARG A 12 6.44 -0.03 14.49
CA ARG A 12 5.86 -1.37 14.48
C ARG A 12 5.97 -1.97 13.08
N TYR A 13 5.92 -3.29 12.97
CA TYR A 13 5.97 -4.03 11.69
C TYR A 13 7.23 -3.75 10.84
N ALA A 14 8.31 -3.29 11.46
CA ALA A 14 9.58 -2.94 10.83
C ALA A 14 10.73 -3.80 11.36
N GLU A 15 10.53 -5.12 11.43
CA GLU A 15 11.49 -6.06 12.03
C GLU A 15 12.87 -6.04 11.35
N HIS A 16 12.91 -5.69 10.07
CA HIS A 16 14.13 -5.55 9.28
C HIS A 16 14.94 -4.26 9.60
N LEU A 17 14.34 -3.28 10.30
CA LEU A 17 14.99 -2.04 10.69
C LEU A 17 15.52 -2.15 12.13
N THR A 18 16.70 -2.74 12.29
CA THR A 18 17.32 -2.90 13.61
C THR A 18 17.51 -1.55 14.29
N GLY A 19 17.04 -1.45 15.54
CA GLY A 19 17.16 -0.24 16.37
C GLY A 19 16.00 0.76 16.23
N TRP A 20 15.15 0.64 15.20
CA TRP A 20 14.00 1.54 15.00
C TRP A 20 12.76 1.14 15.81
N GLN A 21 12.76 -0.03 16.41
CA GLN A 21 11.68 -0.55 17.24
C GLN A 21 11.81 -0.16 18.72
N GLN A 22 12.79 0.66 19.05
CA GLN A 22 12.99 1.15 20.42
C GLN A 22 12.08 2.37 20.67
N PRO A 23 11.40 2.44 21.82
CA PRO A 23 10.65 3.63 22.20
C PRO A 23 11.56 4.87 22.25
N GLY A 24 11.04 6.02 21.78
CA GLY A 24 11.77 7.29 21.80
C GLY A 24 12.47 7.65 20.49
N ILE A 25 12.27 6.90 19.41
CA ILE A 25 12.95 7.14 18.13
C ILE A 25 12.68 8.52 17.55
N GLY A 26 11.44 9.01 17.63
CA GLY A 26 11.08 10.36 17.16
C GLY A 26 11.73 11.46 18.01
N GLY A 27 11.82 11.23 19.33
CA GLY A 27 12.56 12.11 20.24
C GLY A 27 14.05 12.16 19.93
N ASP A 28 14.66 11.02 19.66
CA ASP A 28 16.07 10.93 19.29
C ASP A 28 16.37 11.61 17.95
N LEU A 29 15.52 11.43 16.93
CA LEU A 29 15.67 12.11 15.66
C LEU A 29 15.58 13.62 15.80
N ARG A 30 14.60 14.15 16.57
CA ARG A 30 14.49 15.60 16.86
C ARG A 30 15.73 16.14 17.55
N ARG A 31 16.28 15.41 18.51
CA ARG A 31 17.52 15.79 19.23
C ARG A 31 18.73 15.79 18.30
N ILE A 32 18.88 14.78 17.43
CA ILE A 32 20.01 14.66 16.49
C ILE A 32 19.96 15.75 15.43
N LEU A 33 18.78 15.98 14.85
CA LEU A 33 18.60 16.94 13.75
C LEU A 33 18.43 18.38 14.20
N GLY A 34 18.14 18.61 15.50
CA GLY A 34 17.97 19.96 16.06
C GLY A 34 16.74 20.70 15.54
N GLN A 35 15.75 19.99 15.01
CA GLN A 35 14.55 20.56 14.44
C GLN A 35 13.33 19.66 14.64
N ALA A 36 12.14 20.17 14.32
CA ALA A 36 10.91 19.37 14.33
C ALA A 36 11.01 18.25 13.30
N VAL A 37 10.62 17.03 13.70
CA VAL A 37 10.58 15.84 12.83
C VAL A 37 9.22 15.19 12.97
N SER A 38 8.59 14.91 11.84
CA SER A 38 7.42 14.06 11.73
C SER A 38 7.83 12.74 11.07
N ILE A 39 7.35 11.63 11.60
CA ILE A 39 7.55 10.30 11.03
C ILE A 39 6.23 9.85 10.46
N GLU A 40 6.22 9.45 9.19
CA GLU A 40 5.03 8.95 8.51
C GLU A 40 5.37 7.68 7.73
N ASN A 41 4.38 6.82 7.56
CA ASN A 41 4.49 5.65 6.70
C ASN A 41 4.61 6.08 5.23
N ASP A 42 5.45 5.39 4.46
CA ASP A 42 5.74 5.69 3.05
C ASP A 42 4.49 5.62 2.17
N VAL A 43 3.63 4.61 2.33
CA VAL A 43 2.39 4.49 1.55
C VAL A 43 1.37 5.57 1.94
N ASN A 44 1.36 5.99 3.19
CA ASN A 44 0.57 7.15 3.62
C ASN A 44 1.00 8.44 2.91
N LEU A 45 2.31 8.63 2.72
CA LEU A 45 2.84 9.75 1.95
C LEU A 45 2.41 9.68 0.48
N VAL A 46 2.43 8.48 -0.12
CA VAL A 46 1.90 8.30 -1.48
C VAL A 46 0.43 8.69 -1.57
N ALA A 47 -0.40 8.32 -0.60
CA ALA A 47 -1.81 8.69 -0.60
C ALA A 47 -2.03 10.21 -0.53
N LEU A 48 -1.20 10.93 0.23
CA LEU A 48 -1.23 12.39 0.26
C LEU A 48 -0.86 13.01 -1.11
N ALA A 49 0.14 12.46 -1.79
CA ALA A 49 0.53 12.90 -3.12
C ALA A 49 -0.59 12.62 -4.14
N GLU A 50 -1.21 11.45 -4.09
CA GLU A 50 -2.33 11.07 -4.96
C GLU A 50 -3.55 11.95 -4.75
N GLN A 51 -3.90 12.27 -3.50
CA GLN A 51 -5.00 13.18 -3.21
C GLN A 51 -4.85 14.52 -3.93
N GLN A 52 -3.64 15.09 -3.87
CA GLN A 52 -3.34 16.38 -4.51
C GLN A 52 -3.35 16.29 -6.04
N ALA A 53 -2.81 15.19 -6.61
CA ALA A 53 -2.63 15.06 -8.05
C ALA A 53 -3.92 14.64 -8.78
N SER A 54 -4.72 13.76 -8.17
CA SER A 54 -5.91 13.18 -8.80
C SER A 54 -7.17 14.03 -8.64
N GLY A 55 -7.11 15.17 -7.94
CA GLY A 55 -8.27 16.03 -7.70
C GLY A 55 -9.38 15.36 -6.89
N VAL A 56 -9.01 14.38 -6.05
CA VAL A 56 -9.93 13.64 -5.16
C VAL A 56 -10.00 14.26 -3.77
N GLU A 57 -9.77 15.58 -3.69
CA GLU A 57 -9.85 16.32 -2.44
C GLU A 57 -11.22 16.12 -1.76
N GLY A 58 -11.22 15.88 -0.45
CA GLY A 58 -12.43 15.64 0.32
C GLY A 58 -13.08 14.27 0.13
N GLN A 59 -12.54 13.41 -0.72
CA GLN A 59 -13.05 12.05 -0.92
C GLN A 59 -12.41 11.04 0.03
N SER A 60 -13.16 9.95 0.28
CA SER A 60 -12.63 8.78 0.95
C SER A 60 -12.16 7.78 -0.09
N PHE A 61 -10.89 7.36 -0.04
CA PHE A 61 -10.36 6.33 -0.93
C PHE A 61 -9.39 5.42 -0.21
N PHE A 62 -9.19 4.23 -0.77
CA PHE A 62 -8.14 3.30 -0.34
C PHE A 62 -7.12 3.15 -1.46
N LEU A 63 -5.85 3.34 -1.14
CA LEU A 63 -4.72 3.11 -2.01
C LEU A 63 -4.05 1.79 -1.64
N LEU A 64 -3.90 0.88 -2.61
CA LEU A 64 -3.14 -0.35 -2.50
C LEU A 64 -1.80 -0.18 -3.21
N TRP A 65 -0.72 -0.27 -2.43
CA TRP A 65 0.65 -0.21 -2.93
C TRP A 65 1.14 -1.60 -3.28
N LEU A 66 1.55 -1.79 -4.53
CA LEU A 66 2.02 -3.04 -5.12
C LEU A 66 3.45 -2.86 -5.64
N ASP A 67 4.41 -3.35 -4.87
CA ASP A 67 5.84 -3.27 -5.18
C ASP A 67 6.57 -4.52 -4.66
N GLU A 68 7.83 -4.42 -4.21
CA GLU A 68 8.52 -5.52 -3.52
C GLU A 68 7.81 -5.92 -2.22
N GLY A 69 7.07 -5.00 -1.60
CA GLY A 69 6.14 -5.24 -0.50
C GLY A 69 4.73 -4.74 -0.82
N ILE A 70 3.77 -5.20 -0.04
CA ILE A 70 2.38 -4.78 -0.12
C ILE A 70 2.08 -3.81 1.02
N GLY A 71 1.53 -2.66 0.68
CA GLY A 71 1.09 -1.67 1.64
C GLY A 71 -0.31 -1.13 1.29
N GLY A 72 -0.86 -0.34 2.18
CA GLY A 72 -2.10 0.36 1.92
C GLY A 72 -2.17 1.65 2.70
N ALA A 73 -2.96 2.58 2.20
CA ALA A 73 -3.27 3.82 2.89
C ALA A 73 -4.77 4.13 2.74
N LEU A 74 -5.33 4.69 3.80
CA LEU A 74 -6.74 5.03 3.87
C LEU A 74 -6.90 6.54 4.03
N MET A 75 -7.54 7.16 3.05
CA MET A 75 -8.02 8.53 3.14
C MET A 75 -9.51 8.51 3.48
N MET A 76 -9.91 9.26 4.51
CA MET A 76 -11.31 9.41 4.91
C MET A 76 -11.68 10.89 4.95
N ASP A 77 -12.72 11.26 4.23
CA ASP A 77 -13.21 12.64 4.13
C ASP A 77 -12.08 13.65 3.85
N GLY A 78 -11.18 13.29 2.95
CA GLY A 78 -10.03 14.10 2.57
C GLY A 78 -8.89 14.16 3.57
N SER A 79 -8.92 13.34 4.61
CA SER A 79 -7.87 13.28 5.64
C SER A 79 -7.26 11.89 5.73
N LEU A 80 -5.96 11.83 5.96
CA LEU A 80 -5.26 10.56 6.15
C LEU A 80 -5.69 9.90 7.47
N PHE A 81 -6.26 8.70 7.36
CA PHE A 81 -6.69 7.91 8.50
C PHE A 81 -5.59 6.95 8.95
N ARG A 82 -4.95 7.27 10.06
CA ARG A 82 -3.83 6.49 10.62
C ARG A 82 -4.27 5.39 11.58
N GLY A 83 -5.52 5.42 12.03
CA GLY A 83 -5.98 4.55 13.12
C GLY A 83 -5.38 4.96 14.48
N SER A 84 -5.75 4.22 15.53
CA SER A 84 -5.37 4.56 16.90
C SER A 84 -3.89 4.34 17.23
N ARG A 85 -3.20 3.52 16.43
CA ARG A 85 -1.78 3.16 16.63
C ARG A 85 -0.94 3.32 15.37
N GLY A 86 -1.41 4.10 14.40
CA GLY A 86 -0.70 4.34 13.15
C GLY A 86 -0.76 3.18 12.13
N ALA A 87 -1.51 2.11 12.41
CA ALA A 87 -1.50 0.88 11.61
C ALA A 87 -2.73 0.72 10.69
N ALA A 88 -3.53 1.77 10.50
CA ALA A 88 -4.59 1.70 9.51
C ALA A 88 -3.98 1.61 8.10
N GLY A 89 -4.53 0.72 7.28
CA GLY A 89 -4.00 0.52 5.94
C GLY A 89 -2.94 -0.58 5.80
N GLU A 90 -2.52 -1.23 6.88
CA GLU A 90 -1.57 -2.37 6.82
C GLU A 90 -2.14 -3.56 6.03
N ALA A 91 -2.25 -3.40 4.71
CA ALA A 91 -2.89 -4.35 3.80
C ALA A 91 -2.19 -5.72 3.78
N ALA A 92 -0.89 -5.77 4.00
CA ALA A 92 -0.13 -7.03 4.07
C ALA A 92 -0.74 -8.04 5.04
N PHE A 93 -1.41 -7.56 6.10
CA PHE A 93 -2.00 -8.38 7.15
C PHE A 93 -3.48 -8.72 6.96
N LEU A 94 -4.08 -8.36 5.82
CA LEU A 94 -5.41 -8.83 5.49
C LEU A 94 -5.43 -10.38 5.47
N LEU A 95 -6.58 -10.94 5.85
CA LEU A 95 -6.78 -12.39 5.91
C LEU A 95 -7.66 -12.83 4.73
N PRO A 96 -7.06 -13.21 3.59
CA PRO A 96 -7.82 -13.71 2.46
C PRO A 96 -8.49 -15.04 2.77
N PRO A 97 -9.50 -15.46 2.00
CA PRO A 97 -10.15 -16.76 2.18
C PRO A 97 -9.14 -17.91 2.19
N GLY A 98 -9.25 -18.81 3.17
CA GLY A 98 -8.31 -19.93 3.33
C GLY A 98 -7.04 -19.60 4.09
N SER A 99 -6.94 -18.42 4.69
CA SER A 99 -5.83 -18.02 5.56
C SER A 99 -5.54 -19.04 6.66
N ARG A 100 -4.25 -19.30 6.91
CA ARG A 100 -3.78 -20.26 7.92
C ARG A 100 -3.55 -19.55 9.25
N LEU A 101 -3.95 -20.19 10.34
CA LEU A 101 -3.72 -19.70 11.70
C LEU A 101 -2.41 -20.28 12.26
N ASP A 102 -1.30 -20.05 11.57
CA ASP A 102 0.03 -20.44 12.02
C ASP A 102 0.88 -19.21 12.37
N GLY A 103 1.92 -19.42 13.19
CA GLY A 103 2.78 -18.34 13.63
C GLY A 103 3.72 -17.79 12.54
N GLU A 104 3.94 -18.54 11.48
CA GLU A 104 4.88 -18.19 10.42
C GLU A 104 4.40 -16.98 9.60
N HIS A 105 3.10 -16.89 9.35
CA HIS A 105 2.50 -15.79 8.60
C HIS A 105 2.15 -14.56 9.45
N ARG A 106 2.43 -14.61 10.74
CA ARG A 106 2.10 -13.51 11.64
C ARG A 106 2.99 -12.28 11.46
N SER A 107 4.25 -12.47 11.14
CA SER A 107 5.22 -11.39 10.97
C SER A 107 5.27 -10.83 9.54
N MET A 108 4.98 -11.68 8.53
CA MET A 108 5.03 -11.29 7.12
C MET A 108 3.69 -10.81 6.56
N GLY A 109 2.58 -11.15 7.25
CA GLY A 109 1.24 -10.92 6.71
C GLY A 109 0.79 -11.99 5.72
N GLN A 110 -0.49 -12.40 5.81
CA GLN A 110 -0.99 -13.46 4.94
C GLN A 110 -1.30 -12.96 3.53
N PHE A 111 -1.73 -11.72 3.40
CA PHE A 111 -1.96 -11.13 2.09
C PHE A 111 -0.64 -10.88 1.36
N GLU A 112 0.39 -10.41 2.06
CA GLU A 112 1.76 -10.32 1.53
C GLU A 112 2.23 -11.66 0.97
N GLY A 113 2.10 -12.75 1.73
CA GLY A 113 2.49 -14.09 1.28
C GLY A 113 1.69 -14.58 0.07
N LEU A 114 0.48 -14.06 -0.15
CA LEU A 114 -0.39 -14.46 -1.25
C LEU A 114 -0.12 -13.69 -2.55
N VAL A 115 0.24 -12.41 -2.45
CA VAL A 115 0.32 -11.48 -3.60
C VAL A 115 1.61 -10.67 -3.66
N GLY A 116 2.47 -10.77 -2.67
CA GLY A 116 3.75 -10.05 -2.61
C GLY A 116 4.81 -10.63 -3.53
N SER A 117 6.03 -10.13 -3.39
CA SER A 117 7.11 -10.37 -4.33
C SER A 117 7.46 -11.85 -4.53
N ASP A 118 7.47 -12.65 -3.46
CA ASP A 118 7.76 -14.09 -3.56
C ASP A 118 6.70 -14.84 -4.36
N SER A 119 5.42 -14.48 -4.16
CA SER A 119 4.31 -15.07 -4.92
C SER A 119 4.39 -14.73 -6.41
N LEU A 120 4.65 -13.46 -6.75
CA LEU A 120 4.78 -13.02 -8.15
C LEU A 120 5.97 -13.69 -8.84
N ARG A 121 7.11 -13.81 -8.15
CA ARG A 121 8.27 -14.55 -8.68
C ARG A 121 7.97 -16.04 -8.87
N ALA A 122 7.21 -16.65 -7.97
CA ALA A 122 6.78 -18.04 -8.11
C ALA A 122 5.86 -18.26 -9.33
N PHE A 123 4.93 -17.34 -9.60
CA PHE A 123 4.13 -17.35 -10.81
C PHE A 123 4.98 -17.24 -12.07
N ALA A 124 5.94 -16.30 -12.10
CA ALA A 124 6.86 -16.16 -13.22
C ALA A 124 7.70 -17.43 -13.44
N ALA A 125 8.22 -18.02 -12.37
CA ALA A 125 8.98 -19.28 -12.45
C ALA A 125 8.12 -20.44 -12.97
N THR A 126 6.85 -20.53 -12.56
CA THR A 126 5.91 -21.57 -13.07
C THR A 126 5.65 -21.38 -14.57
N ALA A 127 5.63 -20.14 -15.04
CA ALA A 127 5.53 -19.83 -16.47
C ALA A 127 6.87 -19.98 -17.22
N GLY A 128 7.96 -20.38 -16.55
CA GLY A 128 9.27 -20.61 -17.16
C GLY A 128 10.18 -19.40 -17.22
N HIS A 129 9.83 -18.31 -16.55
CA HIS A 129 10.63 -17.08 -16.49
C HIS A 129 11.55 -17.06 -15.26
N SER A 130 12.83 -16.71 -15.48
CA SER A 130 13.79 -16.44 -14.40
C SER A 130 13.89 -14.92 -14.20
N VAL A 131 13.47 -14.43 -13.06
CA VAL A 131 13.34 -12.99 -12.77
C VAL A 131 14.01 -12.64 -11.44
N ALA A 132 14.57 -11.45 -11.35
CA ALA A 132 15.27 -10.97 -10.16
C ALA A 132 14.41 -10.05 -9.28
N SER A 133 13.39 -9.40 -9.85
CA SER A 133 12.53 -8.45 -9.15
C SER A 133 11.04 -8.71 -9.40
N THR A 134 10.20 -8.11 -8.58
CA THR A 134 8.74 -8.12 -8.72
C THR A 134 8.32 -7.42 -10.03
N ALA A 135 9.00 -6.33 -10.38
CA ALA A 135 8.80 -5.60 -11.62
C ALA A 135 9.05 -6.49 -12.86
N GLU A 136 10.16 -7.23 -12.86
CA GLU A 136 10.45 -8.20 -13.93
C GLU A 136 9.43 -9.33 -13.98
N ALA A 137 8.97 -9.82 -12.82
CA ALA A 137 7.98 -10.88 -12.76
C ALA A 137 6.67 -10.47 -13.41
N ILE A 138 6.10 -9.33 -13.03
CA ILE A 138 4.84 -8.86 -13.62
C ILE A 138 4.99 -8.53 -15.10
N ALA A 139 6.09 -7.92 -15.52
CA ALA A 139 6.37 -7.63 -16.93
C ALA A 139 6.43 -8.90 -17.78
N ALA A 140 7.12 -9.95 -17.31
CA ALA A 140 7.23 -11.22 -17.99
C ALA A 140 5.85 -11.90 -18.13
N LEU A 141 5.08 -11.96 -17.04
CA LEU A 141 3.74 -12.56 -17.03
C LEU A 141 2.77 -11.84 -17.98
N LEU A 142 2.83 -10.52 -18.06
CA LEU A 142 1.96 -9.72 -18.92
C LEU A 142 2.33 -9.83 -20.41
N THR A 143 3.59 -10.10 -20.75
CA THR A 143 4.03 -10.25 -22.13
C THR A 143 3.88 -11.69 -22.65
N ASP A 144 3.77 -12.67 -21.77
CA ASP A 144 3.60 -14.08 -22.13
C ASP A 144 2.11 -14.45 -22.28
N ALA A 145 1.71 -14.78 -23.48
CA ALA A 145 0.34 -15.22 -23.74
C ALA A 145 -0.02 -16.55 -23.03
N ALA A 146 0.97 -17.40 -22.73
CA ALA A 146 0.77 -18.63 -21.99
C ALA A 146 0.55 -18.37 -20.47
N ALA A 147 0.95 -17.21 -19.96
CA ALA A 147 0.79 -16.85 -18.54
C ALA A 147 -0.54 -16.15 -18.23
N THR A 148 -1.50 -16.14 -19.13
CA THR A 148 -2.80 -15.48 -18.93
C THR A 148 -3.50 -15.97 -17.65
N GLU A 149 -3.49 -17.26 -17.38
CA GLU A 149 -4.07 -17.86 -16.19
C GLU A 149 -3.41 -17.35 -14.89
N SER A 150 -2.09 -17.17 -14.92
CA SER A 150 -1.34 -16.61 -13.79
C SER A 150 -1.70 -15.13 -13.51
N VAL A 151 -1.88 -14.35 -14.56
CA VAL A 151 -2.32 -12.94 -14.42
C VAL A 151 -3.74 -12.86 -13.85
N GLU A 152 -4.65 -13.71 -14.31
CA GLU A 152 -6.01 -13.80 -13.78
C GLU A 152 -6.03 -14.20 -12.29
N GLU A 153 -5.22 -15.19 -11.92
CA GLU A 153 -5.09 -15.62 -10.53
C GLU A 153 -4.54 -14.51 -9.63
N ILE A 154 -3.51 -13.79 -10.08
CA ILE A 154 -2.94 -12.64 -9.38
C ILE A 154 -4.01 -11.54 -9.21
N ALA A 155 -4.73 -11.22 -10.27
CA ALA A 155 -5.80 -10.21 -10.24
C ALA A 155 -6.92 -10.59 -9.27
N GLN A 156 -7.32 -11.87 -9.26
CA GLN A 156 -8.31 -12.40 -8.32
C GLN A 156 -7.85 -12.25 -6.87
N ARG A 157 -6.58 -12.55 -6.59
CA ARG A 157 -6.02 -12.42 -5.23
C ARG A 157 -6.00 -10.97 -4.77
N TYR A 158 -5.62 -10.01 -5.63
CA TYR A 158 -5.74 -8.59 -5.30
C TYR A 158 -7.18 -8.18 -5.03
N ALA A 159 -8.12 -8.67 -5.84
CA ALA A 159 -9.53 -8.40 -5.64
C ALA A 159 -10.07 -8.91 -4.29
N PHE A 160 -9.59 -10.05 -3.77
CA PHE A 160 -9.97 -10.53 -2.43
C PHE A 160 -9.59 -9.56 -1.32
N GLY A 161 -8.37 -9.00 -1.37
CA GLY A 161 -7.94 -7.99 -0.40
C GLY A 161 -8.81 -6.72 -0.49
N LEU A 162 -8.99 -6.22 -1.70
CA LEU A 162 -9.78 -5.01 -1.95
C LEU A 162 -11.26 -5.19 -1.58
N ALA A 163 -11.85 -6.37 -1.84
CA ALA A 163 -13.22 -6.67 -1.43
C ALA A 163 -13.41 -6.59 0.08
N SER A 164 -12.40 -7.02 0.85
CA SER A 164 -12.42 -6.90 2.32
C SER A 164 -12.40 -5.43 2.77
N VAL A 165 -11.62 -4.60 2.10
CA VAL A 165 -11.57 -3.15 2.36
C VAL A 165 -12.90 -2.49 2.00
N ILE A 166 -13.47 -2.80 0.83
CA ILE A 166 -14.79 -2.29 0.42
C ILE A 166 -15.84 -2.58 1.49
N ALA A 167 -15.89 -3.83 1.97
CA ALA A 167 -16.88 -4.26 2.96
C ALA A 167 -16.77 -3.55 4.32
N LEU A 168 -15.58 -3.09 4.70
CA LEU A 168 -15.33 -2.48 6.02
C LEU A 168 -15.34 -0.95 5.99
N VAL A 169 -14.90 -0.36 4.89
CA VAL A 169 -14.60 1.08 4.80
C VAL A 169 -15.54 1.80 3.86
N ASP A 170 -16.11 1.10 2.86
CA ASP A 170 -16.96 1.68 1.81
C ASP A 170 -16.32 2.91 1.15
N PRO A 171 -15.10 2.80 0.60
CA PRO A 171 -14.43 3.93 -0.01
C PRO A 171 -15.13 4.32 -1.31
N SER A 172 -15.14 5.61 -1.65
CA SER A 172 -15.68 6.09 -2.92
C SER A 172 -14.82 5.73 -4.15
N ARG A 173 -13.56 5.32 -3.90
CA ARG A 173 -12.57 5.01 -4.94
C ARG A 173 -11.48 4.07 -4.40
N LEU A 174 -10.95 3.24 -5.30
CA LEU A 174 -9.74 2.44 -5.07
C LEU A 174 -8.64 2.91 -6.01
N ILE A 175 -7.38 2.90 -5.54
CA ILE A 175 -6.22 3.28 -6.34
C ILE A 175 -5.17 2.18 -6.23
N LEU A 176 -4.67 1.68 -7.37
CA LEU A 176 -3.51 0.81 -7.44
C LEU A 176 -2.27 1.65 -7.70
N ALA A 177 -1.28 1.55 -6.84
CA ALA A 177 -0.02 2.29 -6.91
C ALA A 177 1.18 1.34 -6.79
N GLY A 178 2.38 1.86 -7.00
CA GLY A 178 3.61 1.08 -6.96
C GLY A 178 4.03 0.53 -8.32
N GLU A 179 5.21 -0.04 -8.38
CA GLU A 179 5.83 -0.46 -9.64
C GLU A 179 5.06 -1.58 -10.35
N VAL A 180 4.52 -2.55 -9.59
CA VAL A 180 3.69 -3.63 -10.15
C VAL A 180 2.41 -3.07 -10.79
N ALA A 181 1.75 -2.11 -10.14
CA ALA A 181 0.56 -1.47 -10.69
C ALA A 181 0.90 -0.65 -11.95
N ARG A 182 2.02 0.08 -11.93
CA ARG A 182 2.49 0.88 -13.06
C ARG A 182 2.79 0.00 -14.29
N ILE A 183 3.52 -1.10 -14.13
CA ILE A 183 3.83 -2.06 -15.20
C ILE A 183 2.58 -2.81 -15.65
N GLY A 184 1.75 -3.23 -14.69
CA GLY A 184 0.48 -3.93 -14.92
C GLY A 184 -0.49 -3.11 -15.76
N GLY A 185 -0.49 -1.80 -15.53
CA GLY A 185 -1.27 -0.83 -16.29
C GLY A 185 -2.75 -1.18 -16.34
N ALA A 186 -3.39 -0.77 -17.42
CA ALA A 186 -4.81 -1.03 -17.62
C ALA A 186 -5.16 -2.54 -17.64
N ARG A 187 -4.25 -3.39 -18.13
CA ARG A 187 -4.51 -4.84 -18.20
C ARG A 187 -4.69 -5.45 -16.80
N LEU A 188 -3.82 -5.12 -15.86
CA LEU A 188 -3.93 -5.62 -14.49
C LEU A 188 -5.12 -4.97 -13.78
N ARG A 189 -5.28 -3.65 -13.89
CA ARG A 189 -6.41 -2.92 -13.30
C ARG A 189 -7.75 -3.49 -13.74
N ASP A 190 -7.95 -3.70 -15.04
CA ASP A 190 -9.21 -4.17 -15.60
C ASP A 190 -9.50 -5.62 -15.18
N ALA A 191 -8.48 -6.48 -15.10
CA ALA A 191 -8.60 -7.83 -14.57
C ALA A 191 -9.03 -7.81 -13.08
N VAL A 192 -8.40 -6.97 -12.24
CA VAL A 192 -8.78 -6.81 -10.83
C VAL A 192 -10.22 -6.29 -10.72
N ALA A 193 -10.59 -5.27 -11.50
CA ALA A 193 -11.95 -4.72 -11.50
C ALA A 193 -13.00 -5.78 -11.87
N ALA A 194 -12.74 -6.59 -12.90
CA ALA A 194 -13.64 -7.66 -13.31
C ALA A 194 -13.85 -8.72 -12.21
N HIS A 195 -12.82 -9.00 -11.40
CA HIS A 195 -12.97 -9.88 -10.24
C HIS A 195 -13.72 -9.21 -9.10
N LEU A 196 -13.51 -7.92 -8.85
CA LEU A 196 -14.26 -7.15 -7.84
C LEU A 196 -15.75 -7.14 -8.14
N ASP A 197 -16.16 -6.89 -9.39
CA ASP A 197 -17.58 -6.91 -9.81
C ASP A 197 -18.28 -8.25 -9.54
N ARG A 198 -17.52 -9.32 -9.40
CA ARG A 198 -18.03 -10.66 -9.06
C ARG A 198 -18.05 -10.94 -7.54
N LEU A 199 -17.27 -10.20 -6.77
CA LEU A 199 -17.10 -10.41 -5.33
C LEU A 199 -17.98 -9.50 -4.48
N VAL A 200 -18.28 -8.29 -4.96
CA VAL A 200 -19.04 -7.29 -4.21
C VAL A 200 -20.29 -6.85 -4.97
N LEU A 201 -21.30 -6.37 -4.25
CA LEU A 201 -22.56 -5.92 -4.88
C LEU A 201 -22.40 -4.63 -5.69
N SER A 202 -21.48 -3.78 -5.29
CA SER A 202 -21.15 -2.52 -5.96
C SER A 202 -19.69 -2.21 -5.72
N ALA A 203 -18.86 -2.35 -6.75
CA ALA A 203 -17.47 -1.98 -6.67
C ALA A 203 -17.32 -0.47 -6.94
N PRO A 204 -16.55 0.26 -6.11
CA PRO A 204 -16.17 1.62 -6.44
C PRO A 204 -15.20 1.63 -7.64
N PRO A 205 -15.04 2.76 -8.35
CA PRO A 205 -14.05 2.90 -9.40
C PRO A 205 -12.66 2.47 -8.93
N LEU A 206 -11.95 1.72 -9.78
CA LEU A 206 -10.57 1.28 -9.57
C LEU A 206 -9.67 1.99 -10.57
N ASP A 207 -8.77 2.83 -10.07
CA ASP A 207 -7.85 3.63 -10.86
C ASP A 207 -6.39 3.22 -10.65
N LEU A 208 -5.54 3.64 -11.57
CA LEU A 208 -4.08 3.61 -11.39
C LEU A 208 -3.64 4.94 -10.78
N ALA A 209 -2.58 4.89 -9.96
CA ALA A 209 -1.98 6.09 -9.39
C ALA A 209 -1.56 7.09 -10.46
N ALA A 210 -1.83 8.37 -10.21
CA ALA A 210 -1.48 9.47 -11.10
C ALA A 210 -0.03 9.94 -10.90
N VAL A 211 0.50 9.80 -9.68
CA VAL A 211 1.88 10.19 -9.34
C VAL A 211 2.82 9.03 -9.60
N ALA A 212 3.58 9.09 -10.70
CA ALA A 212 4.52 8.04 -11.07
C ALA A 212 5.92 8.25 -10.50
N ASP A 213 6.37 9.52 -10.44
CA ASP A 213 7.74 9.86 -10.06
C ASP A 213 7.80 10.34 -8.60
N GLU A 214 8.67 9.72 -7.80
CA GLU A 214 8.97 10.09 -6.42
C GLU A 214 7.73 10.38 -5.54
N PRO A 215 6.68 9.53 -5.56
CA PRO A 215 5.42 9.82 -4.86
C PRO A 215 5.59 9.96 -3.35
N ILE A 216 6.53 9.22 -2.76
CA ILE A 216 6.84 9.29 -1.31
C ILE A 216 7.42 10.67 -0.98
N LEU A 217 8.37 11.16 -1.78
CA LEU A 217 8.97 12.47 -1.58
C LEU A 217 7.93 13.59 -1.77
N ALA A 218 7.10 13.49 -2.79
CA ALA A 218 6.02 14.45 -3.04
C ALA A 218 5.07 14.54 -1.83
N GLY A 219 4.63 13.40 -1.29
CA GLY A 219 3.80 13.35 -0.10
C GLY A 219 4.48 13.89 1.15
N ALA A 220 5.77 13.60 1.34
CA ALA A 220 6.56 14.15 2.46
C ALA A 220 6.66 15.67 2.40
N MET A 221 6.82 16.23 1.21
CA MET A 221 6.83 17.69 1.00
C MET A 221 5.47 18.32 1.33
N LEU A 222 4.37 17.70 0.89
CA LEU A 222 3.01 18.16 1.21
C LEU A 222 2.75 18.13 2.72
N LEU A 223 3.04 17.02 3.37
CA LEU A 223 2.88 16.88 4.82
C LEU A 223 3.71 17.93 5.59
N SER A 224 4.97 18.14 5.19
CA SER A 224 5.85 19.12 5.80
C SER A 224 5.33 20.56 5.63
N LEU A 225 4.75 20.87 4.48
CA LEU A 225 4.15 22.17 4.20
C LEU A 225 2.91 22.42 5.07
N ASP A 226 2.06 21.42 5.22
CA ASP A 226 0.86 21.54 6.05
C ASP A 226 1.23 21.72 7.53
N LEU A 227 2.17 20.93 8.05
CA LEU A 227 2.67 21.09 9.41
C LEU A 227 3.31 22.49 9.65
N ALA A 228 4.03 23.00 8.66
CA ALA A 228 4.62 24.34 8.73
C ALA A 228 3.52 25.44 8.76
N ARG A 229 2.48 25.30 7.93
CA ARG A 229 1.32 26.21 7.94
C ARG A 229 0.60 26.20 9.27
N ASP A 230 0.31 25.02 9.79
CA ASP A 230 -0.36 24.87 11.09
C ASP A 230 0.43 25.53 12.22
N SER A 231 1.75 25.39 12.21
CA SER A 231 2.62 26.02 13.23
C SER A 231 2.62 27.54 13.18
N VAL A 232 2.33 28.15 12.04
CA VAL A 232 2.32 29.62 11.85
C VAL A 232 0.93 30.20 12.11
N PHE A 233 -0.14 29.48 11.78
CA PHE A 233 -1.51 30.01 11.80
C PHE A 233 -2.36 29.53 12.98
N THR A 234 -1.88 28.60 13.81
CA THR A 234 -2.60 28.06 14.99
C THR A 234 -2.04 28.64 16.31
N THR A 235 -1.67 29.91 16.30
CA THR A 235 -1.29 30.67 17.52
C THR A 235 -2.47 31.44 18.10
#